data_44741192ce71edab26a1c908f6c0aa87
#
_entry.id   44741192ce71edab26a1c908f6c0aa87
#
_cell.length_a   1.000
_cell.length_b   1.000
_cell.length_c   1.000
_cell.angle_alpha   90.00
_cell.angle_beta   90.00
_cell.angle_gamma   90.00
#
_symmetry.space_group_name_H-M   'P 1'
#
loop_
_entity.id
_entity.type
_entity.pdbx_description
1 polymer ?
#
loop_
_entity_poly.entity_id
_entity_poly.type
_entity_poly.pdbx_seq_one_letter_code
_entity_poly.pdbx_strand_id
1 'polypeptide(L)'
;FHSVIWPALLLYQVVDRAGGIQAIADALEQMIPEPGWLLVVLAWMLSPLMENLAGFGLPIAIVAPMLILLGVKPVRAVAAVAVGHSWAVSLGGMALAYRTMTDITGISAEAVFPSAALLLGVSVLLTGFSSAWLLGELRYWKRILLLGFLVALTQFGIGFVGIIPVSSFSAAIVGILGGLVLVRRTPGLRNRLVVTPQLKGGVLSYGVLFISIILVSAVKPLNQWLGGVKLNSYFPEVMTATGVVTAAGPGFIFKPFAHPGVWILFSAIAALLLLPRVTGPGSVNLRESLQKTWHSALPASL
;
A
#
# COMPACT_ATOMS: atom_id res chain seq x y z
N PHE A 1 -10.94 5.17 -11.03
CA PHE A 1 -9.83 4.19 -11.06
C PHE A 1 -8.51 4.87 -11.45
N HIS A 2 -8.43 5.48 -12.62
CA HIS A 2 -7.22 6.17 -13.13
C HIS A 2 -6.71 7.28 -12.22
N SER A 3 -7.60 7.98 -11.53
CA SER A 3 -7.26 9.06 -10.59
C SER A 3 -6.43 8.62 -9.38
N VAL A 4 -6.31 7.31 -9.12
CA VAL A 4 -5.45 6.73 -8.08
C VAL A 4 -4.18 6.13 -8.67
N ILE A 5 -4.31 5.35 -9.75
CA ILE A 5 -3.18 4.63 -10.36
C ILE A 5 -2.06 5.57 -10.80
N TRP A 6 -2.40 6.60 -11.58
CA TRP A 6 -1.41 7.51 -12.14
C TRP A 6 -0.62 8.28 -11.07
N PRO A 7 -1.29 8.91 -10.07
CA PRO A 7 -0.58 9.57 -8.99
C PRO A 7 0.26 8.61 -8.12
N ALA A 8 -0.23 7.39 -7.88
CA ALA A 8 0.49 6.41 -7.09
C ALA A 8 1.79 5.96 -7.77
N LEU A 9 1.71 5.66 -9.06
CA LEU A 9 2.90 5.33 -9.85
C LEU A 9 3.87 6.51 -9.95
N LEU A 10 3.36 7.75 -10.08
CA LEU A 10 4.22 8.92 -10.08
C LEU A 10 4.96 9.08 -8.76
N LEU A 11 4.25 9.01 -7.63
CA LEU A 11 4.87 9.07 -6.30
C LEU A 11 5.94 8.00 -6.13
N TYR A 12 5.60 6.75 -6.53
CA TYR A 12 6.56 5.65 -6.51
C TYR A 12 7.81 5.97 -7.33
N GLN A 13 7.67 6.35 -8.61
CA GLN A 13 8.80 6.64 -9.50
C GLN A 13 9.69 7.76 -8.97
N VAL A 14 9.10 8.77 -8.34
CA VAL A 14 9.81 9.90 -7.75
C VAL A 14 10.65 9.45 -6.55
N VAL A 15 10.07 8.64 -5.64
CA VAL A 15 10.75 8.15 -4.44
C VAL A 15 11.79 7.08 -4.77
N ASP A 16 11.49 6.18 -5.71
CA ASP A 16 12.39 5.13 -6.15
C ASP A 16 13.67 5.71 -6.77
N ARG A 17 13.53 6.70 -7.66
CA ARG A 17 14.67 7.40 -8.27
C ARG A 17 15.55 8.12 -7.26
N ALA A 18 14.96 8.67 -6.21
CA ALA A 18 15.72 9.27 -5.12
C ALA A 18 16.40 8.21 -4.22
N GLY A 19 16.27 6.92 -4.53
CA GLY A 19 16.81 5.81 -3.74
C GLY A 19 16.03 5.54 -2.44
N GLY A 20 14.86 6.13 -2.28
CA GLY A 20 14.08 6.03 -1.04
C GLY A 20 13.56 4.61 -0.78
N ILE A 21 13.11 3.91 -1.82
CA ILE A 21 12.60 2.53 -1.71
C ILE A 21 13.72 1.58 -1.28
N GLN A 22 14.87 1.64 -1.96
CA GLN A 22 16.03 0.82 -1.60
C GLN A 22 16.52 1.12 -0.18
N ALA A 23 16.56 2.38 0.21
CA ALA A 23 16.99 2.77 1.54
C ALA A 23 16.05 2.25 2.67
N ILE A 24 14.74 2.14 2.40
CA ILE A 24 13.79 1.49 3.33
C ILE A 24 14.12 0.00 3.48
N ALA A 25 14.43 -0.67 2.39
CA ALA A 25 14.81 -2.06 2.38
C ALA A 25 16.11 -2.33 3.15
N ASP A 26 17.15 -1.53 2.86
CA ASP A 26 18.46 -1.61 3.52
C ASP A 26 18.33 -1.35 5.03
N ALA A 27 17.42 -0.45 5.41
CA ALA A 27 17.13 -0.18 6.82
C ALA A 27 16.53 -1.41 7.52
N LEU A 28 15.62 -2.13 6.87
CA LEU A 28 15.04 -3.36 7.42
C LEU A 28 16.10 -4.46 7.54
N GLU A 29 16.97 -4.61 6.55
CA GLU A 29 18.09 -5.57 6.61
C GLU A 29 19.03 -5.27 7.78
N GLN A 30 19.39 -4.00 8.00
CA GLN A 30 20.20 -3.58 9.14
C GLN A 30 19.52 -3.85 10.49
N MET A 31 18.18 -3.75 10.55
CA MET A 31 17.43 -3.90 11.80
C MET A 31 17.04 -5.36 12.11
N ILE A 32 17.02 -6.26 11.13
CA ILE A 32 16.63 -7.66 11.27
C ILE A 32 17.86 -8.57 10.98
N PRO A 33 18.68 -8.88 11.98
CA PRO A 33 19.88 -9.69 11.80
C PRO A 33 19.62 -11.20 11.61
N GLU A 34 18.37 -11.65 11.71
CA GLU A 34 17.96 -13.03 11.46
C GLU A 34 17.52 -13.18 10.00
N PRO A 35 18.36 -13.76 9.08
CA PRO A 35 18.06 -13.75 7.65
C PRO A 35 16.71 -14.37 7.29
N GLY A 36 16.37 -15.51 7.88
CA GLY A 36 15.09 -16.17 7.60
C GLY A 36 13.88 -15.37 8.09
N TRP A 37 13.99 -14.67 9.23
CA TRP A 37 12.92 -13.78 9.69
C TRP A 37 12.79 -12.54 8.82
N LEU A 38 13.91 -11.99 8.35
CA LEU A 38 13.93 -10.90 7.38
C LEU A 38 13.16 -11.27 6.10
N LEU A 39 13.43 -12.49 5.55
CA LEU A 39 12.71 -12.97 4.36
C LEU A 39 11.19 -12.99 4.57
N VAL A 40 10.73 -13.46 5.74
CA VAL A 40 9.29 -13.48 6.08
C VAL A 40 8.74 -12.06 6.19
N VAL A 41 9.42 -11.14 6.89
CA VAL A 41 8.98 -9.76 7.05
C VAL A 41 8.92 -9.03 5.70
N LEU A 42 9.91 -9.24 4.83
CA LEU A 42 9.91 -8.64 3.49
C LEU A 42 8.74 -9.16 2.64
N ALA A 43 8.57 -10.48 2.54
CA ALA A 43 7.54 -11.07 1.71
C ALA A 43 6.11 -10.81 2.23
N TRP A 44 5.93 -10.73 3.55
CA TRP A 44 4.60 -10.72 4.16
C TRP A 44 4.19 -9.38 4.78
N MET A 45 5.14 -8.46 5.09
CA MET A 45 4.84 -7.14 5.65
C MET A 45 5.28 -5.98 4.76
N LEU A 46 6.49 -6.05 4.16
CA LEU A 46 6.92 -5.00 3.24
C LEU A 46 6.14 -5.05 1.92
N SER A 47 5.86 -6.23 1.40
CA SER A 47 5.14 -6.35 0.14
C SER A 47 3.70 -5.81 0.21
N PRO A 48 2.87 -6.08 1.25
CA PRO A 48 1.58 -5.40 1.39
C PRO A 48 1.71 -3.90 1.69
N LEU A 49 2.80 -3.43 2.31
CA LEU A 49 3.04 -2.00 2.41
C LEU A 49 3.19 -1.38 1.01
N MET A 50 3.99 -2.00 0.14
CA MET A 50 4.15 -1.57 -1.25
C MET A 50 2.84 -1.63 -2.04
N GLU A 51 2.01 -2.67 -1.81
CA GLU A 51 0.67 -2.79 -2.40
C GLU A 51 -0.23 -1.62 -2.01
N ASN A 52 -0.21 -1.23 -0.74
CA ASN A 52 -0.98 -0.09 -0.27
C ASN A 52 -0.50 1.25 -0.82
N LEU A 53 0.79 1.38 -1.13
CA LEU A 53 1.38 2.62 -1.64
C LEU A 53 1.10 2.85 -3.12
N ALA A 54 1.15 1.81 -3.93
CA ALA A 54 1.03 1.96 -5.37
C ALA A 54 0.30 0.81 -6.08
N GLY A 55 0.12 -0.35 -5.45
CA GLY A 55 -0.58 -1.50 -6.03
C GLY A 55 0.07 -2.07 -7.30
N PHE A 56 -0.77 -2.67 -8.16
CA PHE A 56 -0.48 -2.99 -9.57
C PHE A 56 0.81 -3.78 -9.84
N GLY A 57 1.14 -4.75 -8.98
CA GLY A 57 2.30 -5.62 -9.17
C GLY A 57 3.63 -5.04 -8.67
N LEU A 58 3.66 -3.83 -8.12
CA LEU A 58 4.86 -3.25 -7.50
C LEU A 58 5.45 -4.10 -6.39
N PRO A 59 4.66 -4.74 -5.49
CA PRO A 59 5.23 -5.64 -4.49
C PRO A 59 6.14 -6.70 -5.10
N ILE A 60 5.71 -7.32 -6.20
CA ILE A 60 6.49 -8.34 -6.89
C ILE A 60 7.73 -7.73 -7.54
N ALA A 61 7.58 -6.58 -8.21
CA ALA A 61 8.69 -5.93 -8.92
C ALA A 61 9.80 -5.43 -7.99
N ILE A 62 9.49 -5.10 -6.74
CA ILE A 62 10.46 -4.58 -5.77
C ILE A 62 10.95 -5.68 -4.82
N VAL A 63 10.02 -6.36 -4.16
CA VAL A 63 10.38 -7.26 -3.05
C VAL A 63 10.91 -8.60 -3.55
N ALA A 64 10.43 -9.13 -4.70
CA ALA A 64 10.95 -10.39 -5.20
C ALA A 64 12.44 -10.32 -5.61
N PRO A 65 12.93 -9.28 -6.33
CA PRO A 65 14.37 -9.09 -6.55
C PRO A 65 15.18 -9.01 -5.26
N MET A 66 14.67 -8.33 -4.22
CA MET A 66 15.34 -8.29 -2.92
C MET A 66 15.51 -9.68 -2.29
N LEU A 67 14.43 -10.50 -2.30
CA LEU A 67 14.52 -11.88 -1.81
C LEU A 67 15.52 -12.72 -2.64
N ILE A 68 15.60 -12.49 -3.95
CA ILE A 68 16.58 -13.17 -4.82
C ILE A 68 18.01 -12.78 -4.44
N LEU A 69 18.28 -11.50 -4.20
CA LEU A 69 19.58 -11.01 -3.74
C LEU A 69 19.97 -11.63 -2.37
N LEU A 70 18.98 -11.89 -1.50
CA LEU A 70 19.15 -12.59 -0.23
C LEU A 70 19.24 -14.13 -0.38
N GLY A 71 19.35 -14.65 -1.61
CA GLY A 71 19.61 -16.08 -1.89
C GLY A 71 18.36 -16.95 -2.08
N VAL A 72 17.16 -16.36 -2.15
CA VAL A 72 15.91 -17.11 -2.43
C VAL A 72 15.84 -17.43 -3.93
N LYS A 73 15.46 -18.67 -4.26
CA LYS A 73 15.23 -19.07 -5.67
C LYS A 73 14.14 -18.20 -6.33
N PRO A 74 14.32 -17.73 -7.59
CA PRO A 74 13.41 -16.75 -8.23
C PRO A 74 11.92 -17.13 -8.16
N VAL A 75 11.58 -18.36 -8.49
CA VAL A 75 10.17 -18.83 -8.47
C VAL A 75 9.57 -18.75 -7.06
N ARG A 76 10.36 -19.15 -6.03
CA ARG A 76 9.91 -19.08 -4.63
C ARG A 76 9.79 -17.64 -4.15
N ALA A 77 10.71 -16.76 -4.56
CA ALA A 77 10.66 -15.33 -4.21
C ALA A 77 9.38 -14.69 -4.76
N VAL A 78 9.11 -14.86 -6.06
CA VAL A 78 7.89 -14.34 -6.68
C VAL A 78 6.63 -14.91 -6.04
N ALA A 79 6.58 -16.23 -5.84
CA ALA A 79 5.42 -16.88 -5.21
C ALA A 79 5.18 -16.41 -3.76
N ALA A 80 6.27 -16.30 -2.96
CA ALA A 80 6.15 -15.85 -1.58
C ALA A 80 5.66 -14.41 -1.47
N VAL A 81 6.13 -13.52 -2.35
CA VAL A 81 5.68 -12.13 -2.40
C VAL A 81 4.24 -12.04 -2.90
N ALA A 82 3.88 -12.76 -3.98
CA ALA A 82 2.53 -12.77 -4.53
C ALA A 82 1.48 -13.24 -3.51
N VAL A 83 1.81 -14.29 -2.74
CA VAL A 83 0.94 -14.76 -1.65
C VAL A 83 0.98 -13.79 -0.47
N GLY A 84 2.16 -13.30 -0.11
CA GLY A 84 2.36 -12.49 1.10
C GLY A 84 1.59 -11.18 1.12
N HIS A 85 1.41 -10.50 -0.03
CA HIS A 85 0.67 -9.24 -0.08
C HIS A 85 -0.84 -9.40 -0.35
N SER A 86 -1.30 -10.58 -0.72
CA SER A 86 -2.68 -10.78 -1.19
C SER A 86 -3.76 -10.41 -0.15
N TRP A 87 -3.46 -10.50 1.15
CA TRP A 87 -4.38 -10.06 2.20
C TRP A 87 -4.66 -8.55 2.18
N ALA A 88 -3.76 -7.77 1.61
CA ALA A 88 -3.89 -6.32 1.55
C ALA A 88 -4.62 -5.82 0.29
N VAL A 89 -4.74 -6.64 -0.76
CA VAL A 89 -5.22 -6.21 -2.09
C VAL A 89 -6.61 -5.56 -2.05
N SER A 90 -7.55 -6.14 -1.30
CA SER A 90 -8.93 -5.62 -1.24
C SER A 90 -9.04 -4.23 -0.59
N LEU A 91 -8.17 -3.94 0.38
CA LEU A 91 -8.09 -2.65 1.07
C LEU A 91 -6.85 -1.86 0.66
N GLY A 92 -6.04 -2.39 -0.27
CA GLY A 92 -4.89 -1.74 -0.86
C GLY A 92 -5.28 -0.56 -1.75
N GLY A 93 -4.29 0.25 -2.15
CA GLY A 93 -4.55 1.45 -2.94
C GLY A 93 -5.62 2.36 -2.32
N MET A 94 -5.58 2.54 -0.99
CA MET A 94 -6.56 3.31 -0.22
C MET A 94 -7.99 2.77 -0.29
N ALA A 95 -8.12 1.45 -0.23
CA ALA A 95 -9.37 0.71 -0.31
C ALA A 95 -10.15 0.95 -1.62
N LEU A 96 -9.43 1.14 -2.73
CA LEU A 96 -10.06 1.44 -4.02
C LEU A 96 -11.02 0.33 -4.46
N ALA A 97 -10.59 -0.94 -4.44
CA ALA A 97 -11.42 -2.08 -4.82
C ALA A 97 -12.65 -2.21 -3.90
N TYR A 98 -12.45 -2.04 -2.60
CA TYR A 98 -13.51 -2.09 -1.61
C TYR A 98 -14.55 -0.98 -1.82
N ARG A 99 -14.10 0.25 -2.05
CA ARG A 99 -14.98 1.38 -2.34
C ARG A 99 -15.75 1.19 -3.64
N THR A 100 -15.08 0.74 -4.70
CA THR A 100 -15.75 0.46 -5.98
C THR A 100 -16.86 -0.57 -5.80
N MET A 101 -16.62 -1.62 -5.01
CA MET A 101 -17.64 -2.62 -4.70
C MET A 101 -18.84 -1.99 -3.95
N THR A 102 -18.60 -1.20 -2.93
CA THR A 102 -19.69 -0.55 -2.16
C THR A 102 -20.46 0.48 -3.00
N ASP A 103 -19.77 1.23 -3.85
CA ASP A 103 -20.41 2.20 -4.75
C ASP A 103 -21.31 1.51 -5.79
N ILE A 104 -20.88 0.36 -6.35
CA ILE A 104 -21.66 -0.39 -7.35
C ILE A 104 -22.86 -1.10 -6.69
N THR A 105 -22.66 -1.67 -5.50
CA THR A 105 -23.73 -2.43 -4.82
C THR A 105 -24.71 -1.55 -4.06
N GLY A 106 -24.36 -0.30 -3.78
CA GLY A 106 -25.14 0.61 -2.94
C GLY A 106 -25.16 0.23 -1.45
N ILE A 107 -24.38 -0.78 -1.06
CA ILE A 107 -24.27 -1.18 0.36
C ILE A 107 -23.25 -0.29 1.04
N SER A 108 -23.57 0.22 2.25
CA SER A 108 -22.64 1.09 2.96
C SER A 108 -21.33 0.36 3.32
N ALA A 109 -20.22 1.09 3.23
CA ALA A 109 -18.91 0.55 3.54
C ALA A 109 -18.81 0.04 4.98
N GLU A 110 -19.44 0.74 5.92
CA GLU A 110 -19.48 0.40 7.34
C GLU A 110 -20.24 -0.91 7.61
N ALA A 111 -21.29 -1.19 6.84
CA ALA A 111 -22.07 -2.42 6.99
C ALA A 111 -21.29 -3.67 6.52
N VAL A 112 -20.49 -3.55 5.46
CA VAL A 112 -19.71 -4.66 4.90
C VAL A 112 -18.39 -4.86 5.66
N PHE A 113 -17.84 -3.81 6.26
CA PHE A 113 -16.48 -3.83 6.79
C PHE A 113 -16.23 -4.91 7.86
N PRO A 114 -17.10 -5.14 8.87
CA PRO A 114 -16.84 -6.14 9.90
C PRO A 114 -16.61 -7.54 9.33
N SER A 115 -17.45 -7.96 8.38
CA SER A 115 -17.34 -9.27 7.72
C SER A 115 -16.10 -9.34 6.83
N ALA A 116 -15.84 -8.29 6.04
CA ALA A 116 -14.65 -8.20 5.21
C ALA A 116 -13.37 -8.24 6.04
N ALA A 117 -13.30 -7.48 7.14
CA ALA A 117 -12.13 -7.43 8.00
C ALA A 117 -11.86 -8.76 8.72
N LEU A 118 -12.92 -9.50 9.10
CA LEU A 118 -12.76 -10.84 9.67
C LEU A 118 -12.14 -11.81 8.65
N LEU A 119 -12.67 -11.86 7.43
CA LEU A 119 -12.15 -12.72 6.36
C LEU A 119 -10.71 -12.33 5.98
N LEU A 120 -10.44 -11.04 5.87
CA LEU A 120 -9.09 -10.54 5.60
C LEU A 120 -8.14 -10.82 6.78
N GLY A 121 -8.60 -10.77 8.02
CA GLY A 121 -7.82 -11.18 9.19
C GLY A 121 -7.39 -12.64 9.14
N VAL A 122 -8.29 -13.55 8.73
CA VAL A 122 -7.95 -14.95 8.45
C VAL A 122 -6.94 -15.04 7.31
N SER A 123 -7.16 -14.27 6.24
CA SER A 123 -6.23 -14.19 5.10
C SER A 123 -4.83 -13.72 5.50
N VAL A 124 -4.70 -12.77 6.42
CA VAL A 124 -3.40 -12.34 6.97
C VAL A 124 -2.63 -13.55 7.52
N LEU A 125 -3.26 -14.38 8.36
CA LEU A 125 -2.61 -15.55 8.94
C LEU A 125 -2.25 -16.59 7.86
N LEU A 126 -3.20 -16.94 7.00
CA LEU A 126 -2.97 -17.93 5.94
C LEU A 126 -1.83 -17.52 5.02
N THR A 127 -1.79 -16.27 4.58
CA THR A 127 -0.73 -15.77 3.69
C THR A 127 0.62 -15.71 4.39
N GLY A 128 0.65 -15.40 5.68
CA GLY A 128 1.89 -15.43 6.47
C GLY A 128 2.49 -16.83 6.57
N PHE A 129 1.66 -17.84 6.90
CA PHE A 129 2.11 -19.23 6.93
C PHE A 129 2.51 -19.73 5.54
N SER A 130 1.74 -19.40 4.50
CA SER A 130 2.04 -19.82 3.13
C SER A 130 3.33 -19.19 2.61
N SER A 131 3.55 -17.90 2.84
CA SER A 131 4.82 -17.23 2.48
C SER A 131 6.00 -17.83 3.21
N ALA A 132 5.88 -18.07 4.51
CA ALA A 132 6.94 -18.70 5.30
C ALA A 132 7.22 -20.15 4.84
N TRP A 133 6.21 -20.89 4.45
CA TRP A 133 6.36 -22.23 3.87
C TRP A 133 7.10 -22.19 2.54
N LEU A 134 6.74 -21.29 1.64
CA LEU A 134 7.41 -21.10 0.35
C LEU A 134 8.89 -20.70 0.52
N LEU A 135 9.20 -19.93 1.56
CA LEU A 135 10.55 -19.51 1.89
C LEU A 135 11.36 -20.59 2.68
N GLY A 136 10.70 -21.63 3.18
CA GLY A 136 11.32 -22.65 4.03
C GLY A 136 11.52 -22.19 5.48
N GLU A 137 10.77 -21.19 5.94
CA GLU A 137 10.97 -20.49 7.22
C GLU A 137 9.83 -20.73 8.23
N LEU A 138 9.12 -21.84 8.14
CA LEU A 138 8.04 -22.20 9.08
C LEU A 138 8.51 -22.33 10.54
N ARG A 139 9.81 -22.40 10.79
CA ARG A 139 10.35 -22.37 12.16
C ARG A 139 9.94 -21.14 12.96
N TYR A 140 9.53 -20.06 12.28
CA TYR A 140 9.04 -18.84 12.91
C TYR A 140 7.52 -18.82 13.15
N TRP A 141 6.83 -19.98 13.10
CA TRP A 141 5.37 -20.07 13.16
C TRP A 141 4.73 -19.33 14.35
N LYS A 142 5.37 -19.35 15.55
CA LYS A 142 4.86 -18.61 16.72
C LYS A 142 4.89 -17.10 16.51
N ARG A 143 5.95 -16.59 15.86
CA ARG A 143 6.07 -15.18 15.54
C ARG A 143 5.07 -14.78 14.44
N ILE A 144 4.87 -15.66 13.47
CA ILE A 144 3.89 -15.46 12.39
C ILE A 144 2.48 -15.40 12.98
N LEU A 145 2.13 -16.29 13.88
CA LEU A 145 0.84 -16.29 14.55
C LEU A 145 0.60 -15.00 15.34
N LEU A 146 1.58 -14.62 16.18
CA LEU A 146 1.49 -13.42 17.01
C LEU A 146 1.41 -12.14 16.15
N LEU A 147 2.29 -12.04 15.14
CA LEU A 147 2.33 -10.89 14.26
C LEU A 147 1.09 -10.79 13.38
N GLY A 148 0.60 -11.93 12.86
CA GLY A 148 -0.62 -11.98 12.07
C GLY A 148 -1.85 -11.56 12.86
N PHE A 149 -1.94 -11.96 14.13
CA PHE A 149 -3.02 -11.52 15.02
C PHE A 149 -2.96 -10.01 15.27
N LEU A 150 -1.77 -9.47 15.52
CA LEU A 150 -1.55 -8.04 15.72
C LEU A 150 -1.95 -7.23 14.47
N VAL A 151 -1.56 -7.70 13.29
CA VAL A 151 -1.87 -7.08 11.99
C VAL A 151 -3.38 -7.12 11.72
N ALA A 152 -4.02 -8.29 11.90
CA ALA A 152 -5.46 -8.45 11.72
C ALA A 152 -6.25 -7.55 12.68
N LEU A 153 -5.86 -7.50 13.96
CA LEU A 153 -6.49 -6.64 14.96
C LEU A 153 -6.32 -5.16 14.64
N THR A 154 -5.14 -4.75 14.15
CA THR A 154 -4.89 -3.36 13.72
C THR A 154 -5.78 -2.98 12.54
N GLN A 155 -5.84 -3.85 11.51
CA GLN A 155 -6.69 -3.63 10.35
C GLN A 155 -8.15 -3.50 10.73
N PHE A 156 -8.66 -4.42 11.56
CA PHE A 156 -10.02 -4.40 12.07
C PHE A 156 -10.30 -3.13 12.89
N GLY A 157 -9.44 -2.82 13.86
CA GLY A 157 -9.65 -1.68 14.77
C GLY A 157 -9.67 -0.34 14.04
N ILE A 158 -8.73 -0.09 13.12
CA ILE A 158 -8.67 1.17 12.36
C ILE A 158 -9.87 1.32 11.43
N GLY A 159 -10.24 0.25 10.75
CA GLY A 159 -11.41 0.31 9.87
C GLY A 159 -12.72 0.42 10.62
N PHE A 160 -12.83 -0.21 11.82
CA PHE A 160 -14.01 -0.10 12.68
C PHE A 160 -14.24 1.33 13.21
N VAL A 161 -13.17 2.10 13.41
CA VAL A 161 -13.27 3.55 13.73
C VAL A 161 -13.70 4.39 12.52
N GLY A 162 -13.90 3.77 11.34
CA GLY A 162 -14.37 4.43 10.13
C GLY A 162 -13.25 4.96 9.22
N ILE A 163 -11.99 4.62 9.50
CA ILE A 163 -10.83 5.06 8.69
C ILE A 163 -10.39 3.92 7.76
N ILE A 164 -11.37 3.29 7.10
CA ILE A 164 -11.18 2.12 6.23
C ILE A 164 -10.04 2.30 5.19
N PRO A 165 -9.87 3.47 4.52
CA PRO A 165 -8.86 3.63 3.47
C PRO A 165 -7.42 3.39 3.90
N VAL A 166 -7.10 3.58 5.18
CA VAL A 166 -5.74 3.41 5.70
C VAL A 166 -5.58 2.20 6.62
N SER A 167 -6.64 1.39 6.78
CA SER A 167 -6.63 0.25 7.70
C SER A 167 -5.57 -0.79 7.35
N SER A 168 -5.50 -1.21 6.09
CA SER A 168 -4.50 -2.15 5.58
C SER A 168 -3.08 -1.55 5.58
N PHE A 169 -2.93 -0.29 5.21
CA PHE A 169 -1.65 0.42 5.25
C PHE A 169 -1.08 0.49 6.67
N SER A 170 -1.92 0.91 7.63
CA SER A 170 -1.53 0.96 9.04
C SER A 170 -1.18 -0.41 9.59
N ALA A 171 -1.95 -1.44 9.20
CA ALA A 171 -1.68 -2.81 9.59
C ALA A 171 -0.33 -3.32 9.06
N ALA A 172 0.04 -2.98 7.81
CA ALA A 172 1.35 -3.31 7.24
C ALA A 172 2.50 -2.61 7.98
N ILE A 173 2.34 -1.32 8.34
CA ILE A 173 3.33 -0.59 9.17
C ILE A 173 3.49 -1.27 10.55
N VAL A 174 2.37 -1.54 11.23
CA VAL A 174 2.39 -2.23 12.54
C VAL A 174 3.01 -3.61 12.40
N GLY A 175 2.77 -4.30 11.27
CA GLY A 175 3.39 -5.57 10.94
C GLY A 175 4.92 -5.46 10.82
N ILE A 176 5.44 -4.45 10.13
CA ILE A 176 6.88 -4.20 10.05
C ILE A 176 7.46 -3.89 11.43
N LEU A 177 6.84 -2.96 12.17
CA LEU A 177 7.31 -2.60 13.52
C LEU A 177 7.25 -3.79 14.48
N GLY A 178 6.18 -4.58 14.44
CA GLY A 178 6.06 -5.82 15.20
C GLY A 178 7.11 -6.85 14.80
N GLY A 179 7.39 -6.97 13.50
CA GLY A 179 8.46 -7.80 12.97
C GLY A 179 9.84 -7.42 13.53
N LEU A 180 10.12 -6.12 13.67
CA LEU A 180 11.34 -5.60 14.29
C LEU A 180 11.41 -5.90 15.79
N VAL A 181 10.27 -5.77 16.50
CA VAL A 181 10.21 -6.06 17.95
C VAL A 181 10.40 -7.54 18.25
N LEU A 182 9.92 -8.40 17.36
CA LEU A 182 10.04 -9.87 17.49
C LEU A 182 11.41 -10.44 17.12
N VAL A 183 12.35 -9.61 16.71
CA VAL A 183 13.75 -10.02 16.49
C VAL A 183 14.38 -10.47 17.80
N ARG A 184 15.10 -11.60 17.78
CA ARG A 184 15.92 -12.01 18.93
C ARG A 184 17.06 -11.01 19.09
N ARG A 185 17.15 -10.40 20.27
CA ARG A 185 18.29 -9.57 20.64
C ARG A 185 19.50 -10.46 20.82
N THR A 186 20.36 -10.53 19.81
CA THR A 186 21.65 -11.20 19.93
C THR A 186 22.60 -10.22 20.65
N PRO A 187 23.12 -10.55 21.84
CA PRO A 187 24.09 -9.70 22.52
C PRO A 187 25.29 -9.48 21.61
N GLY A 188 25.65 -8.22 21.37
CA GLY A 188 26.78 -7.85 20.50
C GLY A 188 26.45 -7.36 19.10
N LEU A 189 25.29 -7.68 18.52
CA LEU A 189 24.81 -7.11 17.26
C LEU A 189 23.85 -5.92 17.51
N ARG A 190 24.38 -4.83 18.01
CA ARG A 190 23.65 -3.57 18.00
C ARG A 190 23.91 -2.88 16.66
N ASN A 191 23.25 -3.38 15.61
CA ASN A 191 23.26 -2.70 14.32
C ASN A 191 22.61 -1.33 14.52
N ARG A 192 23.40 -0.27 14.44
CA ARG A 192 22.87 1.10 14.45
C ARG A 192 22.27 1.34 13.08
N LEU A 193 20.97 1.60 13.04
CA LEU A 193 20.31 2.06 11.84
C LEU A 193 21.05 3.28 11.29
N VAL A 194 21.60 3.17 10.10
CA VAL A 194 22.20 4.28 9.39
C VAL A 194 21.08 5.05 8.69
N VAL A 195 20.74 6.21 9.26
CA VAL A 195 19.69 7.06 8.71
C VAL A 195 20.27 7.89 7.58
N THR A 196 20.16 7.37 6.36
CA THR A 196 20.62 8.06 5.14
C THR A 196 19.65 9.17 4.72
N PRO A 197 20.09 10.17 3.93
CA PRO A 197 19.20 11.15 3.31
C PRO A 197 18.10 10.50 2.47
N GLN A 198 18.41 9.41 1.75
CA GLN A 198 17.47 8.64 0.95
C GLN A 198 16.38 8.00 1.81
N LEU A 199 16.74 7.41 2.94
CA LEU A 199 15.78 6.86 3.91
C LEU A 199 14.87 7.96 4.46
N LYS A 200 15.44 9.10 4.87
CA LYS A 200 14.65 10.25 5.33
C LYS A 200 13.69 10.75 4.24
N GLY A 201 14.17 10.87 3.01
CA GLY A 201 13.35 11.29 1.87
C GLY A 201 12.21 10.34 1.58
N GLY A 202 12.48 9.03 1.53
CA GLY A 202 11.45 8.00 1.31
C GLY A 202 10.38 8.00 2.40
N VAL A 203 10.81 7.96 3.67
CA VAL A 203 9.89 8.00 4.82
C VAL A 203 9.08 9.29 4.86
N LEU A 204 9.69 10.44 4.57
CA LEU A 204 9.00 11.73 4.55
C LEU A 204 7.93 11.78 3.45
N SER A 205 8.25 11.32 2.24
CA SER A 205 7.32 11.34 1.10
C SER A 205 6.07 10.50 1.36
N TYR A 206 6.23 9.29 1.87
CA TYR A 206 5.10 8.45 2.23
C TYR A 206 4.43 8.89 3.54
N GLY A 207 5.17 9.53 4.45
CA GLY A 207 4.62 10.18 5.64
C GLY A 207 3.64 11.30 5.30
N VAL A 208 3.98 12.14 4.31
CA VAL A 208 3.07 13.19 3.79
C VAL A 208 1.79 12.55 3.23
N LEU A 209 1.92 11.48 2.44
CA LEU A 209 0.76 10.75 1.92
C LEU A 209 -0.13 10.23 3.06
N PHE A 210 0.47 9.54 4.01
CA PHE A 210 -0.25 8.91 5.11
C PHE A 210 -0.98 9.93 5.97
N ILE A 211 -0.28 11.00 6.37
CA ILE A 211 -0.83 12.08 7.21
C ILE A 211 -1.97 12.79 6.48
N SER A 212 -1.80 13.13 5.19
CA SER A 212 -2.85 13.82 4.42
C SER A 212 -4.11 12.97 4.29
N ILE A 213 -4.00 11.67 4.04
CA ILE A 213 -5.16 10.78 3.94
C ILE A 213 -5.84 10.56 5.29
N ILE A 214 -5.07 10.41 6.38
CA ILE A 214 -5.66 10.35 7.72
C ILE A 214 -6.44 11.63 8.02
N LEU A 215 -5.85 12.80 7.80
CA LEU A 215 -6.51 14.07 8.05
C LEU A 215 -7.82 14.19 7.28
N VAL A 216 -7.80 13.87 5.98
CA VAL A 216 -9.01 13.94 5.15
C VAL A 216 -10.05 12.90 5.53
N SER A 217 -9.64 11.70 5.93
CA SER A 217 -10.58 10.61 6.26
C SER A 217 -11.12 10.69 7.68
N ALA A 218 -10.29 11.08 8.66
CA ALA A 218 -10.66 11.07 10.08
C ALA A 218 -11.31 12.37 10.54
N VAL A 219 -10.96 13.51 9.92
CA VAL A 219 -11.48 14.83 10.31
C VAL A 219 -12.79 15.11 9.57
N LYS A 220 -13.92 14.72 10.16
CA LYS A 220 -15.26 14.86 9.55
C LYS A 220 -15.55 16.26 8.97
N PRO A 221 -15.31 17.39 9.67
CA PRO A 221 -15.54 18.72 9.11
C PRO A 221 -14.72 18.99 7.83
N LEU A 222 -13.45 18.56 7.82
CA LEU A 222 -12.56 18.70 6.67
C LEU A 222 -13.07 17.85 5.49
N ASN A 223 -13.44 16.60 5.74
CA ASN A 223 -14.01 15.73 4.71
C ASN A 223 -15.30 16.29 4.10
N GLN A 224 -16.20 16.84 4.92
CA GLN A 224 -17.43 17.46 4.46
C GLN A 224 -17.16 18.71 3.62
N TRP A 225 -16.25 19.57 4.05
CA TRP A 225 -15.85 20.77 3.31
C TRP A 225 -15.23 20.43 1.96
N LEU A 226 -14.26 19.49 1.95
CA LEU A 226 -13.63 19.01 0.72
C LEU A 226 -14.61 18.25 -0.20
N GLY A 227 -15.59 17.56 0.37
CA GLY A 227 -16.66 16.86 -0.34
C GLY A 227 -17.78 17.79 -0.85
N GLY A 228 -17.69 19.10 -0.57
CA GLY A 228 -18.63 20.09 -1.07
C GLY A 228 -18.55 20.29 -2.59
N VAL A 229 -17.37 20.15 -3.18
CA VAL A 229 -17.19 20.17 -4.63
C VAL A 229 -17.55 18.78 -5.18
N LYS A 230 -18.61 18.75 -5.99
CA LYS A 230 -19.15 17.51 -6.58
C LYS A 230 -19.17 17.65 -8.10
N LEU A 231 -18.62 16.66 -8.79
CA LEU A 231 -18.77 16.50 -10.23
C LEU A 231 -19.80 15.38 -10.46
N ASN A 232 -20.96 15.75 -10.96
CA ASN A 232 -22.04 14.81 -11.21
C ASN A 232 -21.97 14.38 -12.68
N SER A 233 -21.93 13.07 -12.94
CA SER A 233 -22.18 12.51 -14.26
C SER A 233 -23.67 12.19 -14.40
N TYR A 234 -24.16 12.28 -15.61
CA TYR A 234 -25.52 11.87 -15.97
C TYR A 234 -25.40 10.89 -17.14
N PHE A 235 -26.00 9.72 -17.01
CA PHE A 235 -26.02 8.75 -18.08
C PHE A 235 -27.34 8.85 -18.84
N PRO A 236 -27.27 8.93 -20.18
CA PRO A 236 -28.48 8.84 -21.01
C PRO A 236 -29.07 7.42 -20.92
N GLU A 237 -30.31 7.28 -21.36
CA GLU A 237 -30.92 5.98 -21.55
C GLU A 237 -30.08 5.15 -22.54
N VAL A 238 -29.77 3.92 -22.17
CA VAL A 238 -29.01 2.99 -23.02
C VAL A 238 -29.79 1.68 -23.15
N MET A 239 -29.95 1.22 -24.38
CA MET A 239 -30.55 -0.09 -24.68
C MET A 239 -29.46 -1.03 -25.19
N THR A 240 -29.38 -2.22 -24.60
CA THR A 240 -28.49 -3.27 -25.08
C THR A 240 -29.01 -3.90 -26.37
N ALA A 241 -28.14 -4.57 -27.13
CA ALA A 241 -28.55 -5.31 -28.33
C ALA A 241 -29.56 -6.44 -28.03
N THR A 242 -29.65 -6.86 -26.75
CA THR A 242 -30.62 -7.86 -26.27
C THR A 242 -31.94 -7.26 -25.75
N GLY A 243 -32.14 -5.93 -25.94
CA GLY A 243 -33.39 -5.24 -25.58
C GLY A 243 -33.51 -4.86 -24.10
N VAL A 244 -32.47 -5.02 -23.29
CA VAL A 244 -32.48 -4.53 -21.90
C VAL A 244 -32.27 -3.01 -21.91
N VAL A 245 -33.24 -2.27 -21.37
CA VAL A 245 -33.22 -0.81 -21.26
C VAL A 245 -32.72 -0.42 -19.87
N THR A 246 -31.65 0.38 -19.82
CA THR A 246 -31.22 1.08 -18.62
C THR A 246 -31.70 2.52 -18.71
N ALA A 247 -32.65 2.91 -17.84
CA ALA A 247 -33.20 4.24 -17.85
C ALA A 247 -32.15 5.32 -17.61
N ALA A 248 -32.33 6.49 -18.22
CA ALA A 248 -31.51 7.65 -17.97
C ALA A 248 -31.52 8.01 -16.48
N GLY A 249 -30.36 8.31 -15.91
CA GLY A 249 -30.29 8.60 -14.48
C GLY A 249 -28.97 9.26 -14.04
N PRO A 250 -28.93 9.70 -12.77
CA PRO A 250 -27.70 10.20 -12.19
C PRO A 250 -26.66 9.10 -12.15
N GLY A 251 -25.46 9.40 -12.63
CA GLY A 251 -24.33 8.53 -12.56
C GLY A 251 -23.51 8.73 -11.28
N PHE A 252 -22.23 8.43 -11.39
CA PHE A 252 -21.31 8.53 -10.27
C PHE A 252 -21.07 9.99 -9.86
N ILE A 253 -21.18 10.27 -8.55
CA ILE A 253 -20.85 11.57 -7.97
C ILE A 253 -19.38 11.54 -7.57
N PHE A 254 -18.53 12.19 -8.35
CA PHE A 254 -17.12 12.33 -8.04
C PHE A 254 -16.85 13.54 -7.16
N LYS A 255 -16.22 13.31 -6.00
CA LYS A 255 -15.81 14.36 -5.05
C LYS A 255 -14.29 14.48 -5.10
N PRO A 256 -13.71 15.29 -6.00
CA PRO A 256 -12.28 15.27 -6.29
C PRO A 256 -11.42 15.50 -5.04
N PHE A 257 -11.75 16.50 -4.22
CA PHE A 257 -10.94 16.84 -3.04
C PHE A 257 -11.11 15.89 -1.84
N ALA A 258 -12.19 15.12 -1.78
CA ALA A 258 -12.35 14.03 -0.82
C ALA A 258 -11.83 12.68 -1.35
N HIS A 259 -11.40 12.64 -2.63
CA HIS A 259 -10.93 11.40 -3.26
C HIS A 259 -9.43 11.16 -2.98
N PRO A 260 -9.02 9.94 -2.58
CA PRO A 260 -7.62 9.62 -2.25
C PRO A 260 -6.62 9.99 -3.36
N GLY A 261 -6.99 9.83 -4.61
CA GLY A 261 -6.13 10.10 -5.76
C GLY A 261 -5.55 11.52 -5.80
N VAL A 262 -6.32 12.52 -5.37
CA VAL A 262 -5.84 13.91 -5.30
C VAL A 262 -4.77 14.07 -4.22
N TRP A 263 -4.91 13.39 -3.10
CA TRP A 263 -3.94 13.43 -2.01
C TRP A 263 -2.67 12.64 -2.30
N ILE A 264 -2.78 11.58 -3.09
CA ILE A 264 -1.62 10.88 -3.65
C ILE A 264 -0.88 11.80 -4.62
N LEU A 265 -1.59 12.52 -5.50
CA LEU A 265 -0.99 13.49 -6.41
C LEU A 265 -0.31 14.63 -5.65
N PHE A 266 -0.98 15.17 -4.63
CA PHE A 266 -0.40 16.17 -3.74
C PHE A 266 0.91 15.67 -3.11
N SER A 267 0.92 14.43 -2.63
CA SER A 267 2.10 13.81 -2.03
C SER A 267 3.22 13.58 -3.06
N ALA A 268 2.89 13.24 -4.31
CA ALA A 268 3.85 13.13 -5.39
C ALA A 268 4.50 14.50 -5.72
N ILE A 269 3.70 15.57 -5.76
CA ILE A 269 4.18 16.94 -5.95
C ILE A 269 5.05 17.37 -4.76
N ALA A 270 4.61 17.10 -3.54
CA ALA A 270 5.40 17.38 -2.34
C ALA A 270 6.74 16.63 -2.36
N ALA A 271 6.75 15.36 -2.76
CA ALA A 271 7.97 14.57 -2.91
C ALA A 271 8.91 15.17 -3.97
N LEU A 272 8.41 15.59 -5.13
CA LEU A 272 9.19 16.29 -6.16
C LEU A 272 9.90 17.55 -5.65
N LEU A 273 9.27 18.27 -4.72
CA LEU A 273 9.79 19.51 -4.14
C LEU A 273 10.74 19.26 -2.97
N LEU A 274 10.46 18.25 -2.15
CA LEU A 274 11.18 17.97 -0.91
C LEU A 274 12.41 17.08 -1.12
N LEU A 275 12.31 16.05 -1.97
CA LEU A 275 13.40 15.09 -2.16
C LEU A 275 14.70 15.74 -2.61
N PRO A 276 14.75 16.65 -3.61
CA PRO A 276 16.01 17.30 -3.98
C PRO A 276 16.66 18.09 -2.85
N ARG A 277 15.86 18.58 -1.89
CA ARG A 277 16.38 19.29 -0.69
C ARG A 277 16.99 18.34 0.34
N VAL A 278 16.47 17.10 0.41
CA VAL A 278 16.89 16.10 1.41
C VAL A 278 17.99 15.20 0.87
N THR A 279 17.90 14.77 -0.40
CA THR A 279 18.79 13.77 -1.02
C THR A 279 19.84 14.40 -1.95
N GLY A 280 19.74 15.69 -2.19
CA GLY A 280 20.65 16.46 -3.04
C GLY A 280 20.06 16.83 -4.39
N PRO A 281 20.57 17.91 -5.01
CA PRO A 281 20.12 18.39 -6.32
C PRO A 281 20.37 17.32 -7.39
N GLY A 282 19.38 17.14 -8.30
CA GLY A 282 19.46 16.14 -9.37
C GLY A 282 19.02 14.73 -8.99
N SER A 283 18.69 14.47 -7.72
CA SER A 283 18.20 13.15 -7.27
C SER A 283 16.85 12.74 -7.90
N VAL A 284 16.08 13.70 -8.38
CA VAL A 284 14.79 13.49 -9.05
C VAL A 284 14.78 14.21 -10.39
N ASN A 285 14.43 13.47 -11.45
CA ASN A 285 14.20 14.03 -12.78
C ASN A 285 12.71 13.89 -13.12
N LEU A 286 11.98 15.01 -13.14
CA LEU A 286 10.55 15.04 -13.40
C LEU A 286 10.19 14.41 -14.77
N ARG A 287 10.94 14.76 -15.84
CA ARG A 287 10.66 14.26 -17.19
C ARG A 287 10.74 12.73 -17.25
N GLU A 288 11.77 12.17 -16.69
CA GLU A 288 11.95 10.72 -16.67
C GLU A 288 10.95 10.02 -15.74
N SER A 289 10.61 10.63 -14.59
CA SER A 289 9.59 10.09 -13.70
C SER A 289 8.22 10.06 -14.38
N LEU A 290 7.86 11.11 -15.12
CA LEU A 290 6.63 11.16 -15.91
C LEU A 290 6.64 10.14 -17.07
N GLN A 291 7.75 10.00 -17.80
CA GLN A 291 7.87 9.00 -18.86
C GLN A 291 7.69 7.57 -18.34
N LYS A 292 8.37 7.22 -17.25
CA LYS A 292 8.20 5.88 -16.64
C LYS A 292 6.79 5.67 -16.10
N THR A 293 6.22 6.69 -15.46
CA THR A 293 4.82 6.64 -15.02
C THR A 293 3.89 6.36 -16.19
N TRP A 294 4.07 7.06 -17.30
CA TRP A 294 3.28 6.85 -18.51
C TRP A 294 3.37 5.40 -19.01
N HIS A 295 4.58 4.88 -19.18
CA HIS A 295 4.79 3.51 -19.65
C HIS A 295 4.25 2.44 -18.72
N SER A 296 4.24 2.70 -17.41
CA SER A 296 3.72 1.75 -16.41
C SER A 296 2.21 1.88 -16.23
N ALA A 297 1.67 3.09 -16.27
CA ALA A 297 0.26 3.35 -16.02
C ALA A 297 -0.64 3.02 -17.23
N LEU A 298 -0.15 3.22 -18.45
CA LEU A 298 -0.94 3.01 -19.65
C LEU A 298 -1.44 1.55 -19.79
N PRO A 299 -0.59 0.51 -19.65
CA PRO A 299 -1.05 -0.88 -19.69
C PRO A 299 -1.99 -1.25 -18.53
N ALA A 300 -1.78 -0.63 -17.36
CA ALA A 300 -2.65 -0.85 -16.20
C ALA A 300 -4.00 -0.12 -16.29
N SER A 301 -4.17 0.73 -17.31
CA SER A 301 -5.37 1.55 -17.54
C SER A 301 -6.23 1.02 -18.69
N LEU A 302 -5.70 0.14 -19.50
CA LEU A 302 -6.38 -0.58 -20.60
C LEU A 302 -6.97 -1.89 -20.11
#